data_cf5bdc38f2d9c65bbec4f429441a87f9
#
_entry.id   cf5bdc38f2d9c65bbec4f429441a87f9
#
_cell.length_a   1.000
_cell.length_b   1.000
_cell.length_c   1.000
_cell.angle_alpha   90.00
_cell.angle_beta   90.00
_cell.angle_gamma   90.00
#
_symmetry.space_group_name_H-M   'P 1'
#
loop_
_entity.id
_entity.type
_entity.pdbx_description
1 polymer ?
#
loop_
_entity_poly.entity_id
_entity_poly.type
_entity_poly.pdbx_seq_one_letter_code
_entity_poly.pdbx_strand_id
1 'polypeptide(L)'
;CVYYLIKMSTAPLPLSAAAAQSVWDGFQGGGFPVAFHALAMGLGAFVVWNGIRSIERANLVLIPALLLIVLVSLGRTLTLDGASDGIRFLFTPDWSTLTKPRIWLEALTQNAWDTGAGWGLILTYGAYMRSRHGVVKNAVITGVGNNTVSLMAAVVIFGTVFAILGADMSKADVLDVMKTSGPAATGLTFIWMPQLFAKMPAGNIFAILFFLGLSFAAFSSLISMIELATRVLVDFGVARRQAILGVCTIGFALGMPSAMNLDFFANQDFVWGVGLMISGACIAFAVIRYGAARFREESIDHQDHDWSAGRLWDTAIRFAIPSLAVVLLGWWLYQAAFVYAPDRWFDPFAPFSIM
;
A
#
# COMPACT_ATOMS: atom_id res chain seq x y z
N CYS A 1 -2.73 10.22 8.29
CA CYS A 1 -2.07 11.17 7.38
C CYS A 1 -2.65 12.57 7.51
N VAL A 2 -3.96 12.80 7.24
CA VAL A 2 -4.59 14.14 7.26
C VAL A 2 -4.44 14.86 8.61
N TYR A 3 -4.61 14.16 9.74
CA TYR A 3 -4.34 14.75 11.06
C TYR A 3 -2.92 15.30 11.18
N TYR A 4 -1.93 14.49 10.75
CA TYR A 4 -0.53 14.91 10.78
C TYR A 4 -0.24 16.03 9.79
N LEU A 5 -0.87 16.04 8.61
CA LEU A 5 -0.79 17.15 7.68
C LEU A 5 -1.22 18.47 8.34
N ILE A 6 -2.37 18.47 9.02
CA ILE A 6 -2.87 19.63 9.74
C ILE A 6 -1.92 20.00 10.89
N LYS A 7 -1.50 19.01 11.68
CA LYS A 7 -0.63 19.22 12.83
C LYS A 7 0.73 19.81 12.44
N MET A 8 1.36 19.28 11.39
CA MET A 8 2.65 19.76 10.90
C MET A 8 2.54 21.14 10.19
N SER A 9 1.34 21.51 9.73
CA SER A 9 1.10 22.83 9.14
C SER A 9 0.81 23.92 10.18
N THR A 10 0.35 23.55 11.39
CA THR A 10 -0.15 24.48 12.40
C THR A 10 0.66 24.54 13.69
N ALA A 11 1.57 23.59 13.90
CA ALA A 11 2.39 23.49 15.11
C ALA A 11 3.87 23.21 14.74
N PRO A 12 4.80 23.55 15.65
CA PRO A 12 6.20 23.21 15.46
C PRO A 12 6.42 21.69 15.41
N LEU A 13 7.40 21.26 14.61
CA LEU A 13 7.78 19.85 14.53
C LEU A 13 8.34 19.35 15.86
N PRO A 14 8.05 18.07 16.22
CA PRO A 14 8.58 17.50 17.47
C PRO A 14 10.10 17.28 17.35
N LEU A 15 10.86 17.82 18.29
CA LEU A 15 12.33 17.72 18.30
C LEU A 15 12.85 16.49 19.06
N SER A 16 11.98 15.77 19.78
CA SER A 16 12.36 14.59 20.57
C SER A 16 11.37 13.42 20.36
N ALA A 17 11.83 12.21 20.64
CA ALA A 17 11.01 11.01 20.59
C ALA A 17 9.78 11.12 21.53
N ALA A 18 9.96 11.67 22.74
CA ALA A 18 8.87 11.86 23.69
C ALA A 18 7.81 12.85 23.17
N ALA A 19 8.22 13.94 22.53
CA ALA A 19 7.29 14.90 21.94
C ALA A 19 6.54 14.29 20.75
N ALA A 20 7.21 13.52 19.89
CA ALA A 20 6.59 12.84 18.77
C ALA A 20 5.61 11.75 19.25
N GLN A 21 6.00 10.97 20.26
CA GLN A 21 5.13 9.96 20.89
C GLN A 21 3.88 10.63 21.50
N SER A 22 4.03 11.75 22.18
CA SER A 22 2.89 12.50 22.74
C SER A 22 1.89 12.97 21.67
N VAL A 23 2.37 13.37 20.48
CA VAL A 23 1.49 13.70 19.35
C VAL A 23 0.72 12.48 18.88
N TRP A 24 1.39 11.32 18.80
CA TRP A 24 0.78 10.05 18.42
C TRP A 24 -0.26 9.57 19.44
N ASP A 25 0.10 9.58 20.72
CA ASP A 25 -0.78 9.16 21.82
C ASP A 25 -2.01 10.08 21.93
N GLY A 26 -1.81 11.39 21.73
CA GLY A 26 -2.91 12.35 21.66
C GLY A 26 -3.86 12.12 20.48
N PHE A 27 -3.34 11.61 19.35
CA PHE A 27 -4.20 11.18 18.24
C PHE A 27 -4.95 9.90 18.59
N GLN A 28 -4.26 8.86 19.05
CA GLN A 28 -4.84 7.54 19.33
C GLN A 28 -5.76 7.51 20.55
N GLY A 29 -5.41 8.24 21.61
CA GLY A 29 -6.20 8.28 22.85
C GLY A 29 -7.48 9.11 22.78
N GLY A 30 -7.71 9.82 21.67
CA GLY A 30 -8.89 10.69 21.49
C GLY A 30 -9.89 10.13 20.49
N GLY A 31 -10.92 10.93 20.17
CA GLY A 31 -11.90 10.63 19.12
C GLY A 31 -11.39 10.89 17.69
N PHE A 32 -10.15 11.35 17.53
CA PHE A 32 -9.59 11.72 16.24
C PHE A 32 -9.52 10.57 15.21
N PRO A 33 -9.09 9.33 15.57
CA PRO A 33 -9.07 8.23 14.61
C PRO A 33 -10.43 7.98 13.99
N VAL A 34 -11.48 7.94 14.81
CA VAL A 34 -12.86 7.74 14.36
C VAL A 34 -13.36 8.92 13.51
N ALA A 35 -13.10 10.15 13.94
CA ALA A 35 -13.49 11.36 13.20
C ALA A 35 -12.83 11.43 11.82
N PHE A 36 -11.51 11.16 11.73
CA PHE A 36 -10.80 11.14 10.46
C PHE A 36 -11.16 9.94 9.59
N HIS A 37 -11.54 8.80 10.19
CA HIS A 37 -12.10 7.67 9.45
C HIS A 37 -13.45 8.04 8.82
N ALA A 38 -14.36 8.67 9.58
CA ALA A 38 -15.63 9.17 9.06
C ALA A 38 -15.42 10.19 7.93
N LEU A 39 -14.49 11.14 8.12
CA LEU A 39 -14.15 12.14 7.11
C LEU A 39 -13.64 11.47 5.82
N ALA A 40 -12.73 10.50 5.93
CA ALA A 40 -12.17 9.79 4.77
C ALA A 40 -13.26 9.04 4.01
N MET A 41 -14.13 8.29 4.73
CA MET A 41 -15.25 7.57 4.12
C MET A 41 -16.25 8.52 3.45
N GLY A 42 -16.57 9.65 4.09
CA GLY A 42 -17.46 10.67 3.54
C GLY A 42 -16.90 11.33 2.27
N LEU A 43 -15.62 11.70 2.27
CA LEU A 43 -14.95 12.24 1.10
C LEU A 43 -14.85 11.21 -0.03
N GLY A 44 -14.53 9.97 0.29
CA GLY A 44 -14.50 8.86 -0.66
C GLY A 44 -15.87 8.65 -1.31
N ALA A 45 -16.94 8.60 -0.51
CA ALA A 45 -18.31 8.52 -0.99
C ALA A 45 -18.65 9.67 -1.94
N PHE A 46 -18.28 10.90 -1.58
CA PHE A 46 -18.50 12.09 -2.41
C PHE A 46 -17.83 11.99 -3.79
N VAL A 47 -16.57 11.53 -3.83
CA VAL A 47 -15.85 11.37 -5.10
C VAL A 47 -16.47 10.27 -5.96
N VAL A 48 -16.83 9.13 -5.34
CA VAL A 48 -17.39 7.97 -6.05
C VAL A 48 -18.84 8.20 -6.51
N TRP A 49 -19.56 9.13 -5.89
CA TRP A 49 -20.98 9.39 -6.11
C TRP A 49 -21.36 9.61 -7.58
N ASN A 50 -20.55 10.37 -8.30
CA ASN A 50 -20.79 10.70 -9.71
C ASN A 50 -20.14 9.70 -10.70
N GLY A 51 -19.64 8.57 -10.22
CA GLY A 51 -19.08 7.50 -11.03
C GLY A 51 -17.68 7.77 -11.55
N ILE A 52 -17.28 7.00 -12.55
CA ILE A 52 -15.90 6.96 -13.07
C ILE A 52 -15.34 8.32 -13.49
N ARG A 53 -16.17 9.22 -14.05
CA ARG A 53 -15.72 10.56 -14.45
C ARG A 53 -15.25 11.41 -13.26
N SER A 54 -15.89 11.25 -12.10
CA SER A 54 -15.49 11.96 -10.88
C SER A 54 -14.19 11.37 -10.31
N ILE A 55 -14.06 10.06 -10.35
CA ILE A 55 -12.86 9.33 -9.95
C ILE A 55 -11.67 9.74 -10.85
N GLU A 56 -11.86 9.76 -12.17
CA GLU A 56 -10.83 10.21 -13.12
C GLU A 56 -10.38 11.64 -12.83
N ARG A 57 -11.32 12.57 -12.61
CA ARG A 57 -10.99 13.97 -12.28
C ARG A 57 -10.21 14.09 -10.97
N ALA A 58 -10.58 13.35 -9.95
CA ALA A 58 -9.86 13.33 -8.68
C ALA A 58 -8.42 12.82 -8.90
N ASN A 59 -8.26 11.70 -9.59
CA ASN A 59 -6.96 11.07 -9.84
C ASN A 59 -6.07 11.91 -10.79
N LEU A 60 -6.64 12.68 -11.73
CA LEU A 60 -5.90 13.63 -12.56
C LEU A 60 -5.19 14.73 -11.74
N VAL A 61 -5.66 15.01 -10.53
CA VAL A 61 -5.01 15.94 -9.60
C VAL A 61 -4.13 15.20 -8.61
N LEU A 62 -4.66 14.14 -7.96
CA LEU A 62 -3.99 13.41 -6.89
C LEU A 62 -2.69 12.75 -7.35
N ILE A 63 -2.71 12.06 -8.50
CA ILE A 63 -1.56 11.27 -8.94
C ILE A 63 -0.40 12.15 -9.43
N PRO A 64 -0.59 13.14 -10.31
CA PRO A 64 0.51 14.04 -10.70
C PRO A 64 1.07 14.83 -9.52
N ALA A 65 0.21 15.30 -8.59
CA ALA A 65 0.66 16.00 -7.40
C ALA A 65 1.50 15.07 -6.50
N LEU A 66 1.07 13.82 -6.30
CA LEU A 66 1.85 12.82 -5.56
C LEU A 66 3.21 12.57 -6.21
N LEU A 67 3.25 12.36 -7.53
CA LEU A 67 4.50 12.14 -8.25
C LEU A 67 5.44 13.34 -8.13
N LEU A 68 4.91 14.56 -8.24
CA LEU A 68 5.71 15.78 -8.04
C LEU A 68 6.28 15.85 -6.62
N ILE A 69 5.48 15.53 -5.60
CA ILE A 69 5.95 15.49 -4.20
C ILE A 69 7.06 14.47 -4.03
N VAL A 70 6.92 13.27 -4.58
CA VAL A 70 7.96 12.22 -4.53
C VAL A 70 9.23 12.70 -5.22
N LEU A 71 9.14 13.32 -6.40
CA LEU A 71 10.30 13.86 -7.14
C LEU A 71 11.00 14.98 -6.38
N VAL A 72 10.26 15.91 -5.81
CA VAL A 72 10.82 17.01 -4.99
C VAL A 72 11.50 16.44 -3.73
N SER A 73 10.87 15.47 -3.06
CA SER A 73 11.44 14.80 -1.90
C SER A 73 12.70 14.01 -2.25
N LEU A 74 12.70 13.31 -3.38
CA LEU A 74 13.86 12.59 -3.91
C LEU A 74 15.02 13.57 -4.19
N GLY A 75 14.75 14.66 -4.93
CA GLY A 75 15.76 15.69 -5.20
C GLY A 75 16.36 16.24 -3.91
N ARG A 76 15.53 16.50 -2.89
CA ARG A 76 16.03 16.96 -1.58
C ARG A 76 16.86 15.91 -0.88
N THR A 77 16.41 14.66 -0.84
CA THR A 77 17.14 13.57 -0.19
C THR A 77 18.54 13.41 -0.79
N LEU A 78 18.65 13.46 -2.11
CA LEU A 78 19.94 13.34 -2.81
C LEU A 78 20.93 14.47 -2.48
N THR A 79 20.46 15.59 -1.93
CA THR A 79 21.31 16.72 -1.49
C THR A 79 21.63 16.69 0.00
N LEU A 80 21.18 15.70 0.76
CA LEU A 80 21.51 15.58 2.18
C LEU A 80 22.85 14.89 2.37
N ASP A 81 23.68 15.46 3.25
CA ASP A 81 24.92 14.83 3.68
C ASP A 81 24.62 13.49 4.36
N GLY A 82 25.32 12.41 3.96
CA GLY A 82 25.08 11.06 4.47
C GLY A 82 23.95 10.28 3.80
N ALA A 83 23.13 10.88 2.93
CA ALA A 83 22.10 10.17 2.18
C ALA A 83 22.66 9.03 1.31
N SER A 84 23.89 9.19 0.81
CA SER A 84 24.61 8.16 0.03
C SER A 84 24.76 6.84 0.78
N ASP A 85 24.88 6.87 2.10
CA ASP A 85 25.03 5.64 2.91
C ASP A 85 23.74 4.85 2.96
N GLY A 86 22.58 5.52 3.05
CA GLY A 86 21.27 4.90 2.94
C GLY A 86 21.00 4.32 1.56
N ILE A 87 21.37 5.06 0.51
CA ILE A 87 21.24 4.60 -0.88
C ILE A 87 22.17 3.40 -1.12
N ARG A 88 23.42 3.48 -0.67
CA ARG A 88 24.36 2.36 -0.75
C ARG A 88 23.84 1.14 -0.01
N PHE A 89 23.27 1.32 1.18
CA PHE A 89 22.66 0.22 1.93
C PHE A 89 21.51 -0.44 1.15
N LEU A 90 20.62 0.36 0.55
CA LEU A 90 19.49 -0.14 -0.25
C LEU A 90 19.95 -0.95 -1.48
N PHE A 91 21.02 -0.53 -2.14
CA PHE A 91 21.53 -1.15 -3.38
C PHE A 91 22.73 -2.08 -3.17
N THR A 92 23.14 -2.35 -1.93
CA THR A 92 24.20 -3.34 -1.64
C THR A 92 23.59 -4.68 -1.28
N PRO A 93 23.53 -5.64 -2.21
CA PRO A 93 22.90 -6.92 -1.95
C PRO A 93 23.78 -7.81 -1.04
N ASP A 94 23.15 -8.46 -0.08
CA ASP A 94 23.74 -9.61 0.60
C ASP A 94 23.31 -10.88 -0.15
N TRP A 95 24.18 -11.36 -1.02
CA TRP A 95 23.90 -12.53 -1.87
C TRP A 95 23.62 -13.79 -1.06
N SER A 96 24.11 -13.90 0.19
CA SER A 96 23.81 -15.02 1.06
C SER A 96 22.33 -15.13 1.43
N THR A 97 21.60 -14.03 1.39
CA THR A 97 20.15 -14.00 1.70
C THR A 97 19.31 -14.65 0.61
N LEU A 98 19.79 -14.71 -0.64
CA LEU A 98 19.06 -15.33 -1.75
C LEU A 98 18.87 -16.86 -1.55
N THR A 99 19.66 -17.48 -0.69
CA THR A 99 19.49 -18.90 -0.33
C THR A 99 18.40 -19.14 0.71
N LYS A 100 17.87 -18.06 1.32
CA LYS A 100 16.84 -18.13 2.34
C LYS A 100 15.45 -18.01 1.69
N PRO A 101 14.58 -19.03 1.77
CA PRO A 101 13.23 -18.98 1.15
C PRO A 101 12.40 -17.78 1.60
N ARG A 102 12.58 -17.33 2.84
CA ARG A 102 11.87 -16.20 3.44
C ARG A 102 11.97 -14.93 2.61
N ILE A 103 13.17 -14.58 2.09
CA ILE A 103 13.37 -13.33 1.34
C ILE A 103 12.53 -13.28 0.05
N TRP A 104 12.41 -14.43 -0.62
CA TRP A 104 11.61 -14.56 -1.83
C TRP A 104 10.12 -14.43 -1.55
N LEU A 105 9.67 -15.02 -0.45
CA LEU A 105 8.27 -14.97 -0.03
C LEU A 105 7.88 -13.54 0.39
N GLU A 106 8.71 -12.86 1.17
CA GLU A 106 8.48 -11.47 1.55
C GLU A 106 8.50 -10.53 0.34
N ALA A 107 9.42 -10.72 -0.61
CA ALA A 107 9.47 -9.93 -1.84
C ALA A 107 8.23 -10.15 -2.72
N LEU A 108 7.75 -11.40 -2.85
CA LEU A 108 6.52 -11.71 -3.60
C LEU A 108 5.29 -11.10 -2.92
N THR A 109 5.18 -11.22 -1.61
CA THR A 109 4.08 -10.65 -0.83
C THR A 109 4.06 -9.13 -0.95
N GLN A 110 5.21 -8.48 -0.78
CA GLN A 110 5.33 -7.02 -0.93
C GLN A 110 4.95 -6.59 -2.35
N ASN A 111 5.42 -7.29 -3.37
CA ASN A 111 5.08 -6.95 -4.76
C ASN A 111 3.58 -7.14 -5.05
N ALA A 112 2.92 -8.14 -4.48
CA ALA A 112 1.47 -8.32 -4.60
C ALA A 112 0.69 -7.19 -3.93
N TRP A 113 1.11 -6.75 -2.73
CA TRP A 113 0.55 -5.59 -2.06
C TRP A 113 0.72 -4.31 -2.88
N ASP A 114 1.92 -4.08 -3.34
CA ASP A 114 2.33 -2.85 -4.01
C ASP A 114 1.63 -2.68 -5.37
N THR A 115 1.60 -3.71 -6.18
CA THR A 115 0.94 -3.70 -7.50
C THR A 115 -0.58 -3.85 -7.44
N GLY A 116 -1.15 -4.22 -6.30
CA GLY A 116 -2.57 -4.51 -6.15
C GLY A 116 -3.00 -5.80 -6.87
N ALA A 117 -2.07 -6.70 -7.16
CA ALA A 117 -2.37 -7.98 -7.81
C ALA A 117 -3.33 -8.82 -6.95
N GLY A 118 -4.43 -9.25 -7.51
CA GLY A 118 -5.48 -10.01 -6.80
C GLY A 118 -6.50 -9.14 -6.04
N TRP A 119 -6.29 -7.85 -5.86
CA TRP A 119 -7.24 -6.95 -5.19
C TRP A 119 -8.58 -6.80 -5.90
N GLY A 120 -8.63 -7.05 -7.22
CA GLY A 120 -9.81 -6.75 -8.03
C GLY A 120 -9.93 -5.28 -8.46
N LEU A 121 -9.06 -4.39 -8.00
CA LEU A 121 -9.07 -2.97 -8.35
C LEU A 121 -8.88 -2.77 -9.85
N ILE A 122 -7.89 -3.44 -10.44
CA ILE A 122 -7.61 -3.38 -11.88
C ILE A 122 -8.75 -4.01 -12.69
N LEU A 123 -9.38 -5.10 -12.20
CA LEU A 123 -10.60 -5.67 -12.80
C LEU A 123 -11.72 -4.64 -12.85
N THR A 124 -11.95 -3.93 -11.75
CA THR A 124 -12.98 -2.90 -11.65
C THR A 124 -12.74 -1.77 -12.65
N TYR A 125 -11.51 -1.28 -12.74
CA TYR A 125 -11.16 -0.24 -13.72
C TYR A 125 -11.13 -0.78 -15.15
N GLY A 126 -10.73 -2.03 -15.34
CA GLY A 126 -10.77 -2.73 -16.63
C GLY A 126 -12.19 -2.76 -17.22
N ALA A 127 -13.21 -2.90 -16.39
CA ALA A 127 -14.61 -2.87 -16.82
C ALA A 127 -15.04 -1.52 -17.43
N TYR A 128 -14.31 -0.43 -17.16
CA TYR A 128 -14.53 0.90 -17.74
C TYR A 128 -13.61 1.21 -18.93
N MET A 129 -12.65 0.33 -19.25
CA MET A 129 -11.75 0.52 -20.37
C MET A 129 -12.49 0.35 -21.69
N ARG A 130 -12.09 1.13 -22.68
CA ARG A 130 -12.59 1.00 -24.06
C ARG A 130 -11.76 -0.04 -24.80
N SER A 131 -12.36 -0.72 -25.77
CA SER A 131 -11.69 -1.75 -26.60
C SER A 131 -10.41 -1.27 -27.31
N ARG A 132 -10.25 0.05 -27.51
CA ARG A 132 -9.05 0.65 -28.11
C ARG A 132 -7.85 0.76 -27.13
N HIS A 133 -8.03 0.49 -25.86
CA HIS A 133 -6.96 0.57 -24.87
C HIS A 133 -6.25 -0.79 -24.80
N GLY A 134 -4.96 -0.81 -25.09
CA GLY A 134 -4.15 -2.02 -25.03
C GLY A 134 -4.09 -2.61 -23.61
N VAL A 135 -4.31 -3.90 -23.51
CA VAL A 135 -4.35 -4.61 -22.21
C VAL A 135 -2.94 -4.80 -21.66
N VAL A 136 -2.06 -5.39 -22.49
CA VAL A 136 -0.68 -5.73 -22.08
C VAL A 136 0.15 -4.48 -21.80
N LYS A 137 0.07 -3.49 -22.72
CA LYS A 137 0.77 -2.22 -22.54
C LYS A 137 0.38 -1.51 -21.25
N ASN A 138 -0.93 -1.43 -20.94
CA ASN A 138 -1.39 -0.82 -19.70
C ASN A 138 -0.95 -1.62 -18.46
N ALA A 139 -1.01 -2.95 -18.48
CA ALA A 139 -0.54 -3.80 -17.40
C ALA A 139 0.95 -3.59 -17.11
N VAL A 140 1.79 -3.56 -18.14
CA VAL A 140 3.23 -3.33 -18.01
C VAL A 140 3.53 -1.92 -17.49
N ILE A 141 2.89 -0.87 -18.05
CA ILE A 141 3.08 0.51 -17.59
C ILE A 141 2.67 0.65 -16.12
N THR A 142 1.55 0.03 -15.72
CA THR A 142 1.08 0.08 -14.34
C THR A 142 2.06 -0.63 -13.41
N GLY A 143 2.47 -1.85 -13.71
CA GLY A 143 3.37 -2.63 -12.85
C GLY A 143 4.76 -2.01 -12.75
N VAL A 144 5.39 -1.66 -13.88
CA VAL A 144 6.73 -1.05 -13.88
C VAL A 144 6.69 0.36 -13.28
N GLY A 145 5.67 1.15 -13.64
CA GLY A 145 5.50 2.50 -13.09
C GLY A 145 5.32 2.49 -11.58
N ASN A 146 4.48 1.59 -11.06
CA ASN A 146 4.28 1.41 -9.64
C ASN A 146 5.60 1.07 -8.91
N ASN A 147 6.31 0.05 -9.35
CA ASN A 147 7.59 -0.35 -8.74
C ASN A 147 8.66 0.75 -8.83
N THR A 148 8.65 1.56 -9.89
CA THR A 148 9.56 2.70 -10.01
C THR A 148 9.27 3.76 -8.95
N VAL A 149 8.01 4.11 -8.74
CA VAL A 149 7.60 5.08 -7.71
C VAL A 149 7.90 4.55 -6.31
N SER A 150 7.66 3.27 -6.05
CA SER A 150 7.99 2.61 -4.78
C SER A 150 9.50 2.62 -4.51
N LEU A 151 10.32 2.36 -5.52
CA LEU A 151 11.78 2.44 -5.40
C LEU A 151 12.24 3.88 -5.11
N MET A 152 11.66 4.88 -5.78
CA MET A 152 11.93 6.29 -5.50
C MET A 152 11.57 6.65 -4.05
N ALA A 153 10.41 6.22 -3.57
CA ALA A 153 9.99 6.40 -2.19
C ALA A 153 10.94 5.71 -1.19
N ALA A 154 11.41 4.49 -1.50
CA ALA A 154 12.42 3.80 -0.70
C ALA A 154 13.73 4.61 -0.62
N VAL A 155 14.23 5.14 -1.74
CA VAL A 155 15.42 6.02 -1.76
C VAL A 155 15.19 7.25 -0.89
N VAL A 156 14.01 7.86 -0.93
CA VAL A 156 13.68 9.02 -0.06
C VAL A 156 13.75 8.63 1.41
N ILE A 157 13.13 7.52 1.80
CA ILE A 157 13.09 7.08 3.20
C ILE A 157 14.49 6.68 3.68
N PHE A 158 15.16 5.75 3.00
CA PHE A 158 16.49 5.27 3.41
C PHE A 158 17.52 6.40 3.40
N GLY A 159 17.55 7.21 2.35
CA GLY A 159 18.45 8.35 2.25
C GLY A 159 18.24 9.37 3.38
N THR A 160 16.99 9.72 3.67
CA THR A 160 16.66 10.67 4.75
C THR A 160 17.01 10.11 6.13
N VAL A 161 16.63 8.85 6.41
CA VAL A 161 16.90 8.20 7.70
C VAL A 161 18.40 8.14 7.97
N PHE A 162 19.18 7.65 7.01
CA PHE A 162 20.64 7.54 7.17
C PHE A 162 21.33 8.90 7.23
N ALA A 163 20.89 9.90 6.45
CA ALA A 163 21.42 11.25 6.51
C ALA A 163 21.23 11.90 7.88
N ILE A 164 20.06 11.72 8.48
CA ILE A 164 19.72 12.43 9.73
C ILE A 164 20.16 11.65 10.97
N LEU A 165 19.88 10.34 11.04
CA LEU A 165 20.25 9.53 12.20
C LEU A 165 21.70 9.10 12.15
N GLY A 166 22.26 8.85 10.97
CA GLY A 166 23.65 8.43 10.81
C GLY A 166 24.67 9.50 11.23
N ALA A 167 24.25 10.76 11.39
CA ALA A 167 25.09 11.81 11.95
C ALA A 167 25.35 11.62 13.46
N ASP A 168 24.38 11.06 14.19
CA ASP A 168 24.43 10.94 15.66
C ASP A 168 24.49 9.46 16.15
N MET A 169 24.22 8.48 15.28
CA MET A 169 24.02 7.08 15.64
C MET A 169 24.87 6.14 14.77
N SER A 170 25.20 4.97 15.31
CA SER A 170 25.86 3.93 14.52
C SER A 170 24.90 3.35 13.46
N LYS A 171 25.46 2.75 12.40
CA LYS A 171 24.64 2.06 11.38
C LYS A 171 23.74 0.97 11.98
N ALA A 172 24.20 0.27 13.00
CA ALA A 172 23.43 -0.78 13.67
C ALA A 172 22.20 -0.19 14.38
N ASP A 173 22.37 0.94 15.09
CA ASP A 173 21.28 1.62 15.79
C ASP A 173 20.27 2.21 14.81
N VAL A 174 20.73 2.78 13.68
CA VAL A 174 19.84 3.26 12.60
C VAL A 174 18.97 2.12 12.06
N LEU A 175 19.57 0.95 11.83
CA LEU A 175 18.84 -0.22 11.36
C LEU A 175 17.85 -0.76 12.41
N ASP A 176 18.18 -0.66 13.68
CA ASP A 176 17.29 -1.06 14.76
C ASP A 176 16.07 -0.16 14.85
N VAL A 177 16.26 1.15 14.72
CA VAL A 177 15.15 2.12 14.59
C VAL A 177 14.23 1.76 13.42
N MET A 178 14.78 1.38 12.27
CA MET A 178 13.99 1.01 11.10
C MET A 178 13.25 -0.33 11.28
N LYS A 179 13.80 -1.27 12.07
CA LYS A 179 13.15 -2.55 12.38
C LYS A 179 12.01 -2.40 13.39
N THR A 180 12.17 -1.48 14.35
CA THR A 180 11.18 -1.23 15.43
C THR A 180 10.12 -0.22 15.02
N SER A 181 9.58 -0.38 13.81
CA SER A 181 8.64 0.59 13.24
C SER A 181 7.22 0.57 13.85
N GLY A 182 6.96 -0.30 14.83
CA GLY A 182 5.64 -0.45 15.47
C GLY A 182 4.60 -1.15 14.59
N PRO A 183 3.36 -1.33 15.08
CA PRO A 183 2.29 -1.98 14.34
C PRO A 183 2.05 -1.31 12.97
N ALA A 184 1.98 -2.11 11.90
CA ALA A 184 1.75 -1.66 10.53
C ALA A 184 2.66 -0.47 10.10
N ALA A 185 3.93 -0.46 10.54
CA ALA A 185 4.93 0.58 10.27
C ALA A 185 4.53 2.01 10.69
N THR A 186 3.57 2.16 11.60
CA THR A 186 3.08 3.47 12.06
C THR A 186 4.13 4.27 12.80
N GLY A 187 5.02 3.62 13.54
CA GLY A 187 6.09 4.27 14.29
C GLY A 187 7.07 5.01 13.40
N LEU A 188 7.55 4.38 12.33
CA LEU A 188 8.46 5.04 11.40
C LEU A 188 7.80 6.28 10.77
N THR A 189 6.58 6.13 10.28
CA THR A 189 5.85 7.19 9.56
C THR A 189 5.43 8.35 10.45
N PHE A 190 4.87 8.06 11.63
CA PHE A 190 4.19 9.08 12.46
C PHE A 190 4.99 9.52 13.67
N ILE A 191 5.98 8.74 14.13
CA ILE A 191 6.83 9.08 15.26
C ILE A 191 8.22 9.53 14.77
N TRP A 192 8.86 8.75 13.93
CA TRP A 192 10.24 9.05 13.50
C TRP A 192 10.32 10.11 12.41
N MET A 193 9.53 10.01 11.32
CA MET A 193 9.63 10.97 10.22
C MET A 193 9.43 12.42 10.64
N PRO A 194 8.47 12.81 11.53
CA PRO A 194 8.38 14.19 12.01
C PRO A 194 9.63 14.69 12.71
N GLN A 195 10.31 13.84 13.49
CA GLN A 195 11.57 14.19 14.16
C GLN A 195 12.70 14.36 13.16
N LEU A 196 12.77 13.52 12.14
CA LEU A 196 13.78 13.64 11.08
C LEU A 196 13.62 14.95 10.33
N PHE A 197 12.40 15.30 9.95
CA PHE A 197 12.13 16.60 9.33
C PHE A 197 12.50 17.78 10.25
N ALA A 198 12.27 17.66 11.56
CA ALA A 198 12.64 18.73 12.51
C ALA A 198 14.14 19.04 12.54
N LYS A 199 14.98 18.05 12.20
CA LYS A 199 16.45 18.21 12.14
C LYS A 199 16.94 18.69 10.75
N MET A 200 16.07 18.81 9.75
CA MET A 200 16.45 19.21 8.39
C MET A 200 16.27 20.71 8.15
N PRO A 201 17.13 21.35 7.32
CA PRO A 201 16.83 22.67 6.76
C PRO A 201 15.50 22.64 5.96
N ALA A 202 14.60 23.60 6.23
CA ALA A 202 13.25 23.66 5.65
C ALA A 202 12.35 22.44 5.98
N GLY A 203 12.63 21.72 7.07
CA GLY A 203 11.96 20.49 7.43
C GLY A 203 10.43 20.58 7.55
N ASN A 204 9.90 21.74 7.98
CA ASN A 204 8.44 21.97 8.02
C ASN A 204 7.80 21.80 6.62
N ILE A 205 8.45 22.33 5.57
CA ILE A 205 7.93 22.21 4.19
C ILE A 205 7.93 20.74 3.77
N PHE A 206 9.02 20.00 4.04
CA PHE A 206 9.12 18.59 3.69
C PHE A 206 8.18 17.71 4.51
N ALA A 207 7.94 18.03 5.79
CA ALA A 207 6.93 17.36 6.60
C ALA A 207 5.51 17.54 6.01
N ILE A 208 5.16 18.77 5.62
CA ILE A 208 3.87 19.07 4.98
C ILE A 208 3.75 18.31 3.66
N LEU A 209 4.76 18.36 2.80
CA LEU A 209 4.78 17.65 1.51
C LEU A 209 4.66 16.14 1.72
N PHE A 210 5.38 15.57 2.68
CA PHE A 210 5.34 14.15 2.99
C PHE A 210 3.93 13.69 3.41
N PHE A 211 3.32 14.36 4.39
CA PHE A 211 1.98 13.99 4.85
C PHE A 211 0.88 14.35 3.85
N LEU A 212 1.08 15.35 3.00
CA LEU A 212 0.20 15.64 1.88
C LEU A 212 0.27 14.52 0.83
N GLY A 213 1.47 14.10 0.46
CA GLY A 213 1.69 12.98 -0.46
C GLY A 213 1.08 11.68 0.04
N LEU A 214 1.32 11.32 1.31
CA LEU A 214 0.70 10.16 1.95
C LEU A 214 -0.83 10.27 1.98
N SER A 215 -1.38 11.46 2.22
CA SER A 215 -2.83 11.69 2.22
C SER A 215 -3.42 11.48 0.83
N PHE A 216 -2.74 11.92 -0.22
CA PHE A 216 -3.16 11.72 -1.61
C PHE A 216 -3.07 10.25 -2.01
N ALA A 217 -1.98 9.57 -1.68
CA ALA A 217 -1.81 8.14 -1.93
C ALA A 217 -2.91 7.31 -1.25
N ALA A 218 -3.12 7.53 0.05
CA ALA A 218 -4.14 6.82 0.82
C ALA A 218 -5.56 7.10 0.28
N PHE A 219 -5.86 8.36 -0.08
CA PHE A 219 -7.18 8.74 -0.55
C PHE A 219 -7.48 8.19 -1.95
N SER A 220 -6.51 8.17 -2.86
CA SER A 220 -6.69 7.55 -4.18
C SER A 220 -6.97 6.05 -4.08
N SER A 221 -6.31 5.34 -3.17
CA SER A 221 -6.56 3.92 -2.88
C SER A 221 -7.95 3.70 -2.27
N LEU A 222 -8.36 4.54 -1.31
CA LEU A 222 -9.68 4.46 -0.69
C LEU A 222 -10.82 4.64 -1.71
N ILE A 223 -10.70 5.61 -2.62
CA ILE A 223 -11.66 5.81 -3.72
C ILE A 223 -11.80 4.53 -4.55
N SER A 224 -10.69 3.89 -4.89
CA SER A 224 -10.65 2.66 -5.67
C SER A 224 -11.33 1.49 -4.95
N MET A 225 -11.09 1.35 -3.64
CA MET A 225 -11.71 0.30 -2.83
C MET A 225 -13.24 0.49 -2.67
N ILE A 226 -13.69 1.73 -2.48
CA ILE A 226 -15.12 2.04 -2.44
C ILE A 226 -15.77 1.74 -3.79
N GLU A 227 -15.13 2.11 -4.91
CA GLU A 227 -15.66 1.82 -6.24
C GLU A 227 -15.72 0.32 -6.52
N LEU A 228 -14.69 -0.47 -6.15
CA LEU A 228 -14.68 -1.92 -6.27
C LEU A 228 -15.90 -2.55 -5.59
N ALA A 229 -16.11 -2.27 -4.31
CA ALA A 229 -17.23 -2.82 -3.55
C ALA A 229 -18.58 -2.33 -4.08
N THR A 230 -18.66 -1.05 -4.45
CA THR A 230 -19.85 -0.47 -5.08
C THR A 230 -20.18 -1.16 -6.39
N ARG A 231 -19.18 -1.41 -7.25
CA ARG A 231 -19.37 -2.05 -8.54
C ARG A 231 -19.93 -3.46 -8.39
N VAL A 232 -19.38 -4.23 -7.46
CA VAL A 232 -19.89 -5.59 -7.17
C VAL A 232 -21.37 -5.54 -6.81
N LEU A 233 -21.79 -4.64 -5.91
CA LEU A 233 -23.20 -4.52 -5.54
C LEU A 233 -24.10 -4.07 -6.70
N VAL A 234 -23.60 -3.17 -7.56
CA VAL A 234 -24.31 -2.72 -8.76
C VAL A 234 -24.50 -3.87 -9.74
N ASP A 235 -23.49 -4.73 -9.91
CA ASP A 235 -23.60 -5.91 -10.78
C ASP A 235 -24.59 -6.95 -10.23
N PHE A 236 -24.86 -6.96 -8.91
CA PHE A 236 -25.95 -7.70 -8.28
C PHE A 236 -27.33 -6.99 -8.37
N GLY A 237 -27.42 -5.85 -9.06
CA GLY A 237 -28.67 -5.13 -9.29
C GLY A 237 -29.02 -4.06 -8.24
N VAL A 238 -28.12 -3.78 -7.29
CA VAL A 238 -28.33 -2.70 -6.31
C VAL A 238 -28.15 -1.33 -6.99
N ALA A 239 -29.07 -0.41 -6.73
CA ALA A 239 -28.95 0.95 -7.26
C ALA A 239 -27.64 1.61 -6.76
N ARG A 240 -26.86 2.26 -7.66
CA ARG A 240 -25.52 2.79 -7.37
C ARG A 240 -25.45 3.64 -6.08
N ARG A 241 -26.42 4.55 -5.89
CA ARG A 241 -26.46 5.39 -4.68
C ARG A 241 -26.63 4.60 -3.40
N GLN A 242 -27.47 3.56 -3.41
CA GLN A 242 -27.66 2.67 -2.28
C GLN A 242 -26.41 1.82 -2.03
N ALA A 243 -25.77 1.35 -3.09
CA ALA A 243 -24.52 0.60 -3.01
C ALA A 243 -23.42 1.46 -2.36
N ILE A 244 -23.22 2.71 -2.78
CA ILE A 244 -22.23 3.62 -2.19
C ILE A 244 -22.52 3.86 -0.70
N LEU A 245 -23.76 4.18 -0.35
CA LEU A 245 -24.14 4.41 1.05
C LEU A 245 -23.93 3.15 1.89
N GLY A 246 -24.34 1.99 1.39
CA GLY A 246 -24.13 0.71 2.06
C GLY A 246 -22.66 0.38 2.27
N VAL A 247 -21.85 0.48 1.21
CA VAL A 247 -20.39 0.25 1.27
C VAL A 247 -19.72 1.17 2.27
N CYS A 248 -20.02 2.47 2.21
CA CYS A 248 -19.38 3.44 3.09
C CYS A 248 -19.84 3.30 4.54
N THR A 249 -21.12 2.99 4.79
CA THR A 249 -21.64 2.79 6.16
C THR A 249 -21.08 1.51 6.77
N ILE A 250 -21.11 0.40 6.02
CA ILE A 250 -20.58 -0.88 6.48
C ILE A 250 -19.06 -0.81 6.63
N GLY A 251 -18.37 -0.21 5.65
CA GLY A 251 -16.92 -0.02 5.70
C GLY A 251 -16.49 0.87 6.87
N PHE A 252 -17.25 1.91 7.18
CA PHE A 252 -17.02 2.72 8.38
C PHE A 252 -17.20 1.88 9.66
N ALA A 253 -18.30 1.15 9.77
CA ALA A 253 -18.58 0.32 10.96
C ALA A 253 -17.51 -0.77 11.16
N LEU A 254 -17.13 -1.49 10.09
CA LEU A 254 -16.10 -2.52 10.13
C LEU A 254 -14.68 -1.98 10.34
N GLY A 255 -14.42 -0.73 9.94
CA GLY A 255 -13.13 -0.07 10.18
C GLY A 255 -12.98 0.54 11.58
N MET A 256 -14.07 0.65 12.37
CA MET A 256 -14.02 1.20 13.73
C MET A 256 -13.06 0.46 14.66
N PRO A 257 -13.06 -0.87 14.75
CA PRO A 257 -12.09 -1.59 15.58
C PRO A 257 -10.65 -1.27 15.22
N SER A 258 -10.31 -1.19 13.93
CA SER A 258 -8.97 -0.81 13.46
C SER A 258 -8.60 0.63 13.79
N ALA A 259 -9.57 1.55 13.80
CA ALA A 259 -9.34 2.93 14.18
C ALA A 259 -9.08 3.10 15.69
N MET A 260 -9.64 2.21 16.50
CA MET A 260 -9.59 2.30 17.96
C MET A 260 -8.51 1.42 18.61
N ASN A 261 -8.02 0.39 17.92
CA ASN A 261 -7.06 -0.57 18.45
C ASN A 261 -5.98 -0.89 17.42
N LEU A 262 -4.72 -0.60 17.76
CA LEU A 262 -3.57 -0.81 16.86
C LEU A 262 -3.23 -2.28 16.66
N ASP A 263 -3.46 -3.15 17.63
CA ASP A 263 -3.22 -4.58 17.49
C ASP A 263 -4.23 -5.21 16.52
N PHE A 264 -5.50 -4.79 16.64
CA PHE A 264 -6.52 -5.18 15.68
C PHE A 264 -6.20 -4.63 14.27
N PHE A 265 -5.74 -3.39 14.17
CA PHE A 265 -5.31 -2.81 12.89
C PHE A 265 -4.15 -3.60 12.27
N ALA A 266 -3.14 -3.96 13.05
CA ALA A 266 -2.01 -4.76 12.59
C ALA A 266 -2.44 -6.17 12.18
N ASN A 267 -3.39 -6.77 12.90
CA ASN A 267 -3.98 -8.06 12.51
C ASN A 267 -4.71 -7.95 11.17
N GLN A 268 -5.53 -6.93 10.98
CA GLN A 268 -6.26 -6.73 9.71
C GLN A 268 -5.29 -6.52 8.53
N ASP A 269 -4.23 -5.74 8.71
CA ASP A 269 -3.19 -5.56 7.69
C ASP A 269 -2.57 -6.91 7.28
N PHE A 270 -2.27 -7.77 8.24
CA PHE A 270 -1.71 -9.10 8.02
C PHE A 270 -2.70 -10.08 7.36
N VAL A 271 -3.92 -10.18 7.88
CA VAL A 271 -4.95 -11.12 7.38
C VAL A 271 -5.41 -10.78 5.97
N TRP A 272 -5.60 -9.49 5.66
CA TRP A 272 -6.03 -9.09 4.31
C TRP A 272 -4.94 -9.28 3.26
N GLY A 273 -3.66 -9.27 3.64
CA GLY A 273 -2.57 -9.69 2.77
C GLY A 273 -2.75 -11.13 2.26
N VAL A 274 -3.28 -12.00 3.11
CA VAL A 274 -3.63 -13.38 2.74
C VAL A 274 -4.88 -13.44 1.88
N GLY A 275 -5.90 -12.69 2.24
CA GLY A 275 -7.12 -12.55 1.44
C GLY A 275 -6.80 -12.16 -0.01
N LEU A 276 -5.80 -11.29 -0.18
CA LEU A 276 -5.28 -10.90 -1.49
C LEU A 276 -4.73 -12.08 -2.29
N MET A 277 -3.93 -12.95 -1.67
CA MET A 277 -3.37 -14.13 -2.34
C MET A 277 -4.45 -15.14 -2.73
N ILE A 278 -5.45 -15.36 -1.87
CA ILE A 278 -6.60 -16.22 -2.17
C ILE A 278 -7.38 -15.66 -3.35
N SER A 279 -7.67 -14.36 -3.36
CA SER A 279 -8.35 -13.69 -4.45
C SER A 279 -7.60 -13.82 -5.77
N GLY A 280 -6.28 -13.58 -5.76
CA GLY A 280 -5.41 -13.75 -6.94
C GLY A 280 -5.41 -15.19 -7.48
N ALA A 281 -5.39 -16.18 -6.58
CA ALA A 281 -5.50 -17.59 -6.95
C ALA A 281 -6.87 -17.93 -7.57
N CYS A 282 -7.96 -17.37 -7.04
CA CYS A 282 -9.30 -17.54 -7.61
C CYS A 282 -9.41 -16.93 -9.02
N ILE A 283 -8.84 -15.76 -9.25
CA ILE A 283 -8.79 -15.11 -10.58
C ILE A 283 -8.00 -16.00 -11.56
N ALA A 284 -6.81 -16.47 -11.17
CA ALA A 284 -6.01 -17.36 -11.99
C ALA A 284 -6.75 -18.67 -12.30
N PHE A 285 -7.43 -19.26 -11.31
CA PHE A 285 -8.23 -20.46 -11.49
C PHE A 285 -9.38 -20.25 -12.48
N ALA A 286 -10.07 -19.12 -12.44
CA ALA A 286 -11.12 -18.78 -13.39
C ALA A 286 -10.57 -18.73 -14.84
N VAL A 287 -9.42 -18.11 -15.04
CA VAL A 287 -8.74 -18.06 -16.35
C VAL A 287 -8.28 -19.45 -16.82
N ILE A 288 -7.76 -20.29 -15.91
CA ILE A 288 -7.38 -21.66 -16.22
C ILE A 288 -8.60 -22.49 -16.65
N ARG A 289 -9.72 -22.33 -15.95
CA ARG A 289 -11.00 -23.04 -16.29
C ARG A 289 -11.56 -22.61 -17.64
N TYR A 290 -11.41 -21.33 -18.01
CA TYR A 290 -11.78 -20.84 -19.33
C TYR A 290 -10.86 -21.38 -20.44
N GLY A 291 -9.61 -21.66 -20.09
CA GLY A 291 -8.53 -22.05 -20.99
C GLY A 291 -7.56 -20.89 -21.20
N ALA A 292 -6.40 -20.92 -20.52
CA ALA A 292 -5.47 -19.79 -20.50
C ALA A 292 -5.05 -19.30 -21.91
N ALA A 293 -4.71 -20.22 -22.83
CA ALA A 293 -4.35 -19.85 -24.20
C ALA A 293 -5.53 -19.20 -24.94
N ARG A 294 -6.73 -19.77 -24.79
CA ARG A 294 -7.95 -19.22 -25.38
C ARG A 294 -8.27 -17.83 -24.83
N PHE A 295 -8.19 -17.65 -23.52
CA PHE A 295 -8.39 -16.35 -22.88
C PHE A 295 -7.39 -15.31 -23.40
N ARG A 296 -6.11 -15.69 -23.50
CA ARG A 296 -5.08 -14.80 -24.06
C ARG A 296 -5.40 -14.38 -25.49
N GLU A 297 -5.74 -15.31 -26.36
CA GLU A 297 -6.02 -15.05 -27.78
C GLU A 297 -7.28 -14.22 -27.97
N GLU A 298 -8.36 -14.51 -27.22
CA GLU A 298 -9.65 -13.85 -27.38
C GLU A 298 -9.73 -12.49 -26.62
N SER A 299 -9.01 -12.33 -25.51
CA SER A 299 -9.21 -11.18 -24.62
C SER A 299 -7.98 -10.30 -24.43
N ILE A 300 -6.77 -10.80 -24.69
CA ILE A 300 -5.52 -10.07 -24.46
C ILE A 300 -4.87 -9.71 -25.80
N ASP A 301 -4.49 -10.70 -26.60
CA ASP A 301 -3.70 -10.53 -27.82
C ASP A 301 -4.56 -10.21 -29.07
N HIS A 302 -5.84 -9.91 -28.91
CA HIS A 302 -6.76 -9.68 -30.04
C HIS A 302 -6.64 -8.29 -30.69
N GLN A 303 -5.81 -7.40 -30.13
CA GLN A 303 -5.67 -6.02 -30.59
C GLN A 303 -4.34 -5.80 -31.26
N ASP A 304 -4.37 -5.51 -32.58
CA ASP A 304 -3.18 -5.30 -33.42
C ASP A 304 -2.28 -4.15 -33.00
N HIS A 305 -2.79 -3.22 -32.16
CA HIS A 305 -2.06 -2.05 -31.68
C HIS A 305 -1.47 -2.23 -30.27
N ASP A 306 -1.67 -3.37 -29.63
CA ASP A 306 -1.14 -3.68 -28.29
C ASP A 306 0.08 -4.61 -28.38
N TRP A 307 0.77 -4.76 -27.24
CA TRP A 307 1.83 -5.74 -27.09
C TRP A 307 1.21 -7.14 -26.90
N SER A 308 1.92 -8.17 -27.33
CA SER A 308 1.49 -9.54 -27.08
C SER A 308 1.98 -10.03 -25.72
N ALA A 309 1.10 -10.68 -24.96
CA ALA A 309 1.48 -11.36 -23.73
C ALA A 309 2.34 -12.63 -23.98
N GLY A 310 2.18 -13.25 -25.15
CA GLY A 310 2.94 -14.42 -25.55
C GLY A 310 2.62 -15.70 -24.75
N ARG A 311 3.20 -16.82 -25.19
CA ARG A 311 2.95 -18.15 -24.56
C ARG A 311 3.50 -18.30 -23.14
N LEU A 312 4.47 -17.48 -22.75
CA LEU A 312 5.00 -17.49 -21.39
C LEU A 312 3.92 -17.09 -20.38
N TRP A 313 2.98 -16.22 -20.76
CA TRP A 313 1.83 -15.86 -19.93
C TRP A 313 0.94 -17.08 -19.63
N ASP A 314 0.68 -17.93 -20.64
CA ASP A 314 -0.12 -19.16 -20.47
C ASP A 314 0.52 -20.09 -19.44
N THR A 315 1.85 -20.24 -19.49
CA THR A 315 2.62 -21.06 -18.53
C THR A 315 2.60 -20.44 -17.14
N ALA A 316 2.77 -19.13 -17.04
CA ALA A 316 2.73 -18.42 -15.76
C ALA A 316 1.37 -18.57 -15.08
N ILE A 317 0.27 -18.36 -15.78
CA ILE A 317 -1.10 -18.51 -15.25
C ILE A 317 -1.39 -19.95 -14.82
N ARG A 318 -0.96 -20.95 -15.62
CA ARG A 318 -1.29 -22.36 -15.34
C ARG A 318 -0.48 -22.97 -14.21
N PHE A 319 0.77 -22.58 -14.06
CA PHE A 319 1.70 -23.24 -13.15
C PHE A 319 2.33 -22.29 -12.12
N ALA A 320 2.92 -21.17 -12.55
CA ALA A 320 3.66 -20.32 -11.64
C ALA A 320 2.74 -19.67 -10.58
N ILE A 321 1.65 -19.04 -10.99
CA ILE A 321 0.74 -18.36 -10.05
C ILE A 321 0.08 -19.32 -9.07
N PRO A 322 -0.52 -20.45 -9.47
CA PRO A 322 -1.07 -21.41 -8.51
C PRO A 322 -0.03 -22.00 -7.56
N SER A 323 1.17 -22.32 -8.07
CA SER A 323 2.25 -22.85 -7.22
C SER A 323 2.71 -21.83 -6.19
N LEU A 324 2.92 -20.59 -6.59
CA LEU A 324 3.29 -19.50 -5.69
C LEU A 324 2.18 -19.23 -4.66
N ALA A 325 0.91 -19.25 -5.06
CA ALA A 325 -0.20 -19.08 -4.14
C ALA A 325 -0.22 -20.18 -3.07
N VAL A 326 -0.04 -21.44 -3.45
CA VAL A 326 0.02 -22.55 -2.48
C VAL A 326 1.21 -22.42 -1.54
N VAL A 327 2.39 -22.08 -2.07
CA VAL A 327 3.62 -21.92 -1.26
C VAL A 327 3.47 -20.74 -0.29
N LEU A 328 2.98 -19.59 -0.76
CA LEU A 328 2.80 -18.40 0.06
C LEU A 328 1.75 -18.61 1.16
N LEU A 329 0.58 -19.18 0.80
CA LEU A 329 -0.48 -19.46 1.76
C LEU A 329 -0.03 -20.50 2.79
N GLY A 330 0.61 -21.57 2.37
CA GLY A 330 1.13 -22.60 3.26
C GLY A 330 2.20 -22.06 4.21
N TRP A 331 3.14 -21.26 3.69
CA TRP A 331 4.16 -20.62 4.52
C TRP A 331 3.54 -19.65 5.52
N TRP A 332 2.60 -18.84 5.06
CA TRP A 332 1.94 -17.87 5.92
C TRP A 332 1.15 -18.54 7.06
N LEU A 333 0.34 -19.57 6.75
CA LEU A 333 -0.38 -20.34 7.76
C LEU A 333 0.59 -20.96 8.78
N TYR A 334 1.71 -21.51 8.30
CA TYR A 334 2.75 -22.04 9.17
C TYR A 334 3.34 -20.96 10.09
N GLN A 335 3.68 -19.78 9.54
CA GLN A 335 4.23 -18.68 10.33
C GLN A 335 3.25 -18.18 11.39
N ALA A 336 1.97 -17.99 11.02
CA ALA A 336 0.94 -17.56 11.94
C ALA A 336 0.75 -18.55 13.10
N ALA A 337 0.64 -19.84 12.76
CA ALA A 337 0.32 -20.89 13.73
C ALA A 337 1.49 -21.30 14.63
N PHE A 338 2.75 -21.25 14.11
CA PHE A 338 3.89 -21.84 14.83
C PHE A 338 5.00 -20.83 15.20
N VAL A 339 4.98 -19.62 14.63
CA VAL A 339 6.08 -18.67 14.84
C VAL A 339 5.58 -17.33 15.43
N TYR A 340 4.56 -16.72 14.82
CA TYR A 340 4.14 -15.37 15.21
C TYR A 340 3.15 -15.35 16.36
N ALA A 341 2.18 -16.26 16.37
CA ALA A 341 1.11 -16.31 17.37
C ALA A 341 0.75 -17.76 17.76
N PRO A 342 1.71 -18.59 18.24
CA PRO A 342 1.49 -20.02 18.46
C PRO A 342 0.36 -20.33 19.44
N ASP A 343 0.17 -19.50 20.46
CA ASP A 343 -0.89 -19.68 21.48
C ASP A 343 -2.17 -18.88 21.17
N ARG A 344 -2.13 -17.98 20.18
CA ARG A 344 -3.20 -17.03 19.86
C ARG A 344 -3.49 -16.92 18.36
N TRP A 345 -3.21 -17.95 17.61
CA TRP A 345 -3.29 -17.93 16.15
C TRP A 345 -4.72 -17.74 15.59
N PHE A 346 -5.75 -17.89 16.44
CA PHE A 346 -7.16 -17.63 16.15
C PHE A 346 -7.72 -16.39 16.86
N ASP A 347 -6.90 -15.55 17.46
CA ASP A 347 -7.33 -14.35 18.18
C ASP A 347 -7.23 -13.11 17.28
N PRO A 348 -8.34 -12.44 16.92
CA PRO A 348 -8.33 -11.26 16.05
C PRO A 348 -7.61 -10.04 16.66
N PHE A 349 -7.31 -10.06 17.97
CA PHE A 349 -6.51 -9.05 18.65
C PHE A 349 -5.02 -9.43 18.78
N ALA A 350 -4.61 -10.56 18.22
CA ALA A 350 -3.19 -10.89 18.08
C ALA A 350 -2.71 -10.43 16.69
N PRO A 351 -1.74 -9.51 16.60
CA PRO A 351 -1.36 -8.83 15.35
C PRO A 351 -1.03 -9.74 14.15
N PHE A 352 -0.62 -10.97 14.42
CA PHE A 352 -0.19 -11.93 13.39
C PHE A 352 -0.98 -13.24 13.41
N SER A 353 -2.18 -13.24 13.96
CA SER A 353 -3.08 -14.40 13.89
C SER A 353 -3.74 -14.53 12.51
N ILE A 354 -4.46 -15.62 12.29
CA ILE A 354 -5.17 -15.88 11.02
C ILE A 354 -6.65 -15.43 11.03
N MET A 355 -7.10 -14.82 12.10
CA MET A 355 -8.46 -14.29 12.22
C MET A 355 -8.49 -12.79 12.32
#